data_c764ffff62a3dbc8961871a2e09cf7fa
#
_entry.id   c764ffff62a3dbc8961871a2e09cf7fa
#
_cell.length_a   1.000
_cell.length_b   1.000
_cell.length_c   1.000
_cell.angle_alpha   90.00
_cell.angle_beta   90.00
_cell.angle_gamma   90.00
#
_symmetry.space_group_name_H-M   'P 1'
#
loop_
_entity.id
_entity.type
_entity.pdbx_description
1 polymer ?
#
loop_
_entity_poly.entity_id
_entity_poly.type
_entity_poly.pdbx_seq_one_letter_code
_entity_poly.pdbx_strand_id
1 'polypeptide(L)'
;MKKQQPAELGGSEETKPAKPTVTPARRVENVEEYYFSVKLKEVARMNESGARVINLGIGSPDLPPSAETVQALCQAAARPDTHGYQPYVGIPELRAEFARWYKRWYGVDLDPANEILPLIGSKEGVMHISLAFLNEGDGVLIPNPGYPTYASVSKFVGARILPYALKEENDWQPDFEALEKMDLSGVKLMWCNYPNMPTGANGSRELFEKLVAFGRRHNIVICHDNPYSFILNDRPLSILSCLLYTSPSPRDISGS
;
A
#
# COMPACT_ATOMS: atom_id res chain seq x y z
N MET A 1 -35.77 -24.57 -71.99
CA MET A 1 -35.75 -23.76 -70.75
C MET A 1 -34.87 -24.50 -69.74
N LYS A 2 -33.60 -24.06 -69.57
CA LYS A 2 -32.66 -24.59 -68.57
C LYS A 2 -32.81 -23.77 -67.30
N LYS A 3 -33.17 -24.40 -66.17
CA LYS A 3 -33.21 -23.79 -64.83
C LYS A 3 -31.75 -23.62 -64.34
N GLN A 4 -31.37 -22.37 -64.07
CA GLN A 4 -30.13 -22.05 -63.34
C GLN A 4 -30.37 -22.29 -61.84
N GLN A 5 -29.44 -23.04 -61.20
CA GLN A 5 -29.34 -23.12 -59.76
C GLN A 5 -28.67 -21.86 -59.18
N PRO A 6 -29.05 -21.40 -58.00
CA PRO A 6 -28.39 -20.31 -57.34
C PRO A 6 -27.05 -20.74 -56.75
N ALA A 7 -26.05 -19.87 -56.88
CA ALA A 7 -24.72 -20.01 -56.30
C ALA A 7 -24.79 -19.94 -54.75
N GLU A 8 -24.18 -20.94 -54.09
CA GLU A 8 -23.92 -20.92 -52.66
C GLU A 8 -22.94 -19.79 -52.32
N LEU A 9 -23.38 -18.86 -51.50
CA LEU A 9 -22.53 -17.84 -50.88
C LEU A 9 -21.62 -18.53 -49.86
N GLY A 10 -20.32 -18.57 -50.15
CA GLY A 10 -19.31 -19.08 -49.24
C GLY A 10 -19.31 -18.32 -47.92
N GLY A 11 -19.51 -19.07 -46.82
CA GLY A 11 -19.40 -18.56 -45.47
C GLY A 11 -17.98 -18.04 -45.25
N SER A 12 -17.86 -16.80 -44.83
CA SER A 12 -16.61 -16.23 -44.35
C SER A 12 -16.22 -16.95 -43.05
N GLU A 13 -15.16 -17.76 -43.09
CA GLU A 13 -14.51 -18.24 -41.88
C GLU A 13 -14.07 -17.01 -41.06
N GLU A 14 -14.69 -16.80 -39.91
CA GLU A 14 -14.19 -15.86 -38.92
C GLU A 14 -12.79 -16.32 -38.47
N THR A 15 -11.76 -15.72 -39.01
CA THR A 15 -10.38 -15.94 -38.55
C THR A 15 -10.28 -15.49 -37.10
N LYS A 16 -10.14 -16.45 -36.18
CA LYS A 16 -9.83 -16.16 -34.77
C LYS A 16 -8.60 -15.24 -34.74
N PRO A 17 -8.65 -14.14 -33.93
CA PRO A 17 -7.52 -13.23 -33.84
C PRO A 17 -6.25 -14.03 -33.46
N ALA A 18 -5.16 -13.79 -34.18
CA ALA A 18 -3.88 -14.42 -33.91
C ALA A 18 -3.48 -14.14 -32.45
N LYS A 19 -3.02 -15.17 -31.72
CA LYS A 19 -2.49 -14.99 -30.38
C LYS A 19 -1.38 -13.93 -30.41
N PRO A 20 -1.32 -13.04 -29.41
CA PRO A 20 -0.27 -12.03 -29.35
C PRO A 20 1.11 -12.70 -29.38
N THR A 21 2.00 -12.21 -30.23
CA THR A 21 3.37 -12.74 -30.38
C THR A 21 4.29 -12.32 -29.23
N VAL A 22 3.86 -11.32 -28.41
CA VAL A 22 4.62 -10.83 -27.26
C VAL A 22 4.15 -11.55 -25.99
N THR A 23 5.08 -12.23 -25.33
CA THR A 23 4.84 -12.90 -24.05
C THR A 23 4.97 -11.90 -22.90
N PRO A 24 4.03 -11.84 -21.95
CA PRO A 24 4.17 -11.05 -20.74
C PRO A 24 5.41 -11.43 -19.94
N ALA A 25 5.91 -10.49 -19.12
CA ALA A 25 7.04 -10.77 -18.24
C ALA A 25 6.66 -11.84 -17.18
N ARG A 26 7.60 -12.73 -16.82
CA ARG A 26 7.39 -13.81 -15.83
C ARG A 26 6.79 -13.32 -14.51
N ARG A 27 7.11 -12.11 -14.10
CA ARG A 27 6.60 -11.51 -12.86
C ARG A 27 5.07 -11.34 -12.82
N VAL A 28 4.37 -11.36 -13.96
CA VAL A 28 2.90 -11.26 -14.03
C VAL A 28 2.21 -12.61 -14.18
N GLU A 29 2.95 -13.71 -14.40
CA GLU A 29 2.37 -15.06 -14.56
C GLU A 29 1.63 -15.54 -13.32
N ASN A 30 2.09 -15.11 -12.13
CA ASN A 30 1.53 -15.49 -10.82
C ASN A 30 0.73 -14.36 -10.17
N VAL A 31 0.28 -13.36 -10.96
CA VAL A 31 -0.59 -12.30 -10.44
C VAL A 31 -2.02 -12.83 -10.37
N GLU A 32 -2.50 -13.07 -9.17
CA GLU A 32 -3.88 -13.46 -8.93
C GLU A 32 -4.77 -12.23 -8.81
N GLU A 33 -6.04 -12.37 -9.24
CA GLU A 33 -7.02 -11.32 -9.01
C GLU A 33 -7.20 -11.09 -7.52
N TYR A 34 -7.25 -9.82 -7.12
CA TYR A 34 -7.42 -9.43 -5.72
C TYR A 34 -8.68 -10.06 -5.12
N TYR A 35 -8.54 -10.77 -4.02
CA TYR A 35 -9.60 -11.56 -3.38
C TYR A 35 -10.93 -10.79 -3.22
N PHE A 36 -10.85 -9.55 -2.73
CA PHE A 36 -12.05 -8.72 -2.55
C PHE A 36 -12.71 -8.33 -3.87
N SER A 37 -11.95 -8.15 -4.96
CA SER A 37 -12.51 -7.91 -6.29
C SER A 37 -13.38 -9.10 -6.73
N VAL A 38 -12.90 -10.32 -6.54
CA VAL A 38 -13.64 -11.55 -6.84
C VAL A 38 -14.92 -11.64 -6.01
N LYS A 39 -14.83 -11.36 -4.70
CA LYS A 39 -15.97 -11.40 -3.78
C LYS A 39 -17.00 -10.31 -4.06
N LEU A 40 -16.57 -9.11 -4.44
CA LEU A 40 -17.51 -8.05 -4.84
C LEU A 40 -18.30 -8.42 -6.10
N LYS A 41 -17.65 -9.05 -7.09
CA LYS A 41 -18.33 -9.56 -8.29
C LYS A 41 -19.33 -10.66 -7.96
N GLU A 42 -19.02 -11.51 -6.97
CA GLU A 42 -19.92 -12.55 -6.47
C GLU A 42 -21.15 -11.94 -5.81
N VAL A 43 -20.96 -11.00 -4.86
CA VAL A 43 -22.04 -10.26 -4.18
C VAL A 43 -22.93 -9.51 -5.18
N ALA A 44 -22.33 -8.85 -6.18
CA ALA A 44 -23.09 -8.16 -7.23
C ALA A 44 -24.01 -9.12 -7.98
N ARG A 45 -23.50 -10.28 -8.42
CA ARG A 45 -24.31 -11.32 -9.10
C ARG A 45 -25.42 -11.87 -8.21
N MET A 46 -25.15 -12.09 -6.92
CA MET A 46 -26.17 -12.52 -5.96
C MET A 46 -27.29 -11.48 -5.83
N ASN A 47 -26.95 -10.20 -5.76
CA ASN A 47 -27.93 -9.12 -5.67
C ASN A 47 -28.72 -8.93 -6.96
N GLU A 48 -28.12 -9.08 -8.13
CA GLU A 48 -28.82 -9.12 -9.42
C GLU A 48 -29.83 -10.25 -9.48
N SER A 49 -29.56 -11.39 -8.81
CA SER A 49 -30.49 -12.51 -8.68
C SER A 49 -31.53 -12.34 -7.55
N GLY A 50 -31.55 -11.19 -6.86
CA GLY A 50 -32.55 -10.87 -5.83
C GLY A 50 -32.19 -11.28 -4.39
N ALA A 51 -30.92 -11.68 -4.13
CA ALA A 51 -30.53 -12.19 -2.81
C ALA A 51 -30.41 -11.11 -1.71
N ARG A 52 -30.32 -9.82 -2.05
CA ARG A 52 -30.21 -8.69 -1.11
C ARG A 52 -29.07 -8.85 -0.08
N VAL A 53 -27.90 -9.24 -0.54
CA VAL A 53 -26.72 -9.41 0.31
C VAL A 53 -26.25 -8.07 0.85
N ILE A 54 -26.12 -7.97 2.18
CA ILE A 54 -25.49 -6.83 2.85
C ILE A 54 -23.97 -7.08 2.89
N ASN A 55 -23.19 -6.20 2.23
CA ASN A 55 -21.75 -6.34 2.20
C ASN A 55 -21.10 -5.65 3.41
N LEU A 56 -20.57 -6.43 4.33
CA LEU A 56 -19.79 -5.98 5.48
C LEU A 56 -18.29 -6.29 5.33
N GLY A 57 -17.86 -6.78 4.16
CA GLY A 57 -16.49 -7.23 3.92
C GLY A 57 -15.52 -6.11 3.53
N ILE A 58 -16.02 -4.93 3.14
CA ILE A 58 -15.17 -3.79 2.77
C ILE A 58 -15.64 -2.57 3.54
N GLY A 59 -14.73 -2.04 4.38
CA GLY A 59 -14.90 -0.75 5.04
C GLY A 59 -14.70 0.38 4.04
N SER A 60 -15.73 1.19 3.84
CA SER A 60 -15.65 2.41 3.06
C SER A 60 -16.30 3.53 3.86
N PRO A 61 -15.71 4.74 3.89
CA PRO A 61 -16.41 5.88 4.46
C PRO A 61 -17.77 6.06 3.81
N ASP A 62 -18.81 6.20 4.62
CA ASP A 62 -20.20 6.39 4.19
C ASP A 62 -20.66 7.84 4.29
N LEU A 63 -19.87 8.69 4.95
CA LEU A 63 -20.11 10.12 5.03
C LEU A 63 -19.28 10.89 4.00
N PRO A 64 -19.82 11.96 3.43
CA PRO A 64 -19.05 12.83 2.53
C PRO A 64 -17.96 13.57 3.31
N PRO A 65 -16.91 14.08 2.63
CA PRO A 65 -16.00 15.05 3.22
C PRO A 65 -16.73 16.28 3.73
N SER A 66 -16.09 17.05 4.64
CA SER A 66 -16.70 18.30 5.12
C SER A 66 -17.01 19.27 3.97
N ALA A 67 -18.03 20.10 4.15
CA ALA A 67 -18.41 21.08 3.14
C ALA A 67 -17.26 22.04 2.81
N GLU A 68 -16.47 22.42 3.82
CA GLU A 68 -15.29 23.28 3.63
C GLU A 68 -14.23 22.62 2.74
N THR A 69 -14.00 21.32 2.93
CA THR A 69 -13.04 20.57 2.10
C THR A 69 -13.50 20.52 0.64
N VAL A 70 -14.78 20.23 0.42
CA VAL A 70 -15.36 20.20 -0.93
C VAL A 70 -15.28 21.58 -1.59
N GLN A 71 -15.64 22.64 -0.83
CA GLN A 71 -15.60 24.01 -1.33
C GLN A 71 -14.16 24.44 -1.69
N ALA A 72 -13.19 24.13 -0.84
CA ALA A 72 -11.77 24.44 -1.11
C ALA A 72 -11.27 23.74 -2.38
N LEU A 73 -11.66 22.47 -2.59
CA LEU A 73 -11.34 21.75 -3.82
C LEU A 73 -11.94 22.42 -5.06
N CYS A 74 -13.24 22.79 -5.01
CA CYS A 74 -13.92 23.47 -6.11
C CYS A 74 -13.29 24.84 -6.42
N GLN A 75 -12.94 25.62 -5.40
CA GLN A 75 -12.27 26.91 -5.55
C GLN A 75 -10.88 26.75 -6.17
N ALA A 76 -10.10 25.77 -5.72
CA ALA A 76 -8.79 25.49 -6.28
C ALA A 76 -8.89 25.04 -7.75
N ALA A 77 -9.84 24.16 -8.08
CA ALA A 77 -10.07 23.69 -9.43
C ALA A 77 -10.54 24.79 -10.40
N ALA A 78 -11.22 25.82 -9.89
CA ALA A 78 -11.66 26.96 -10.72
C ALA A 78 -10.55 27.98 -11.02
N ARG A 79 -9.41 27.90 -10.36
CA ARG A 79 -8.28 28.82 -10.57
C ARG A 79 -7.53 28.46 -11.85
N PRO A 80 -7.20 29.44 -12.71
CA PRO A 80 -6.52 29.16 -13.98
C PRO A 80 -5.05 28.74 -13.83
N ASP A 81 -4.45 28.98 -12.66
CA ASP A 81 -3.03 28.73 -12.36
C ASP A 81 -2.78 27.35 -11.72
N THR A 82 -3.80 26.51 -11.51
CA THR A 82 -3.67 25.21 -10.86
C THR A 82 -3.61 24.01 -11.83
N HIS A 83 -3.67 24.26 -13.15
CA HIS A 83 -3.76 23.21 -14.16
C HIS A 83 -2.44 22.93 -14.88
N GLY A 84 -1.35 23.57 -14.48
CA GLY A 84 -0.04 23.41 -15.07
C GLY A 84 0.61 22.07 -14.74
N TYR A 85 1.70 21.76 -15.43
CA TYR A 85 2.54 20.61 -15.12
C TYR A 85 3.18 20.77 -13.74
N GLN A 86 3.09 19.71 -12.94
CA GLN A 86 3.55 19.74 -11.53
C GLN A 86 4.92 19.08 -11.35
N PRO A 87 5.68 19.48 -10.31
CA PRO A 87 6.93 18.81 -9.96
C PRO A 87 6.73 17.34 -9.59
N TYR A 88 7.68 16.47 -9.91
CA TYR A 88 7.64 15.03 -9.58
C TYR A 88 7.52 14.75 -8.09
N VAL A 89 8.07 15.62 -7.25
CA VAL A 89 8.02 15.51 -5.79
C VAL A 89 6.78 16.14 -5.17
N GLY A 90 5.82 16.60 -5.98
CA GLY A 90 4.66 17.35 -5.53
C GLY A 90 4.94 18.83 -5.27
N ILE A 91 3.89 19.64 -5.21
CA ILE A 91 4.04 21.08 -4.96
C ILE A 91 4.55 21.37 -3.56
N PRO A 92 5.38 22.42 -3.38
CA PRO A 92 5.96 22.76 -2.07
C PRO A 92 4.91 22.99 -0.99
N GLU A 93 3.79 23.62 -1.34
CA GLU A 93 2.70 23.92 -0.43
C GLU A 93 2.09 22.65 0.16
N LEU A 94 1.84 21.62 -0.65
CA LEU A 94 1.30 20.35 -0.19
C LEU A 94 2.27 19.66 0.78
N ARG A 95 3.56 19.64 0.45
CA ARG A 95 4.58 19.04 1.31
C ARG A 95 4.71 19.80 2.65
N ALA A 96 4.64 21.13 2.60
CA ALA A 96 4.65 21.96 3.80
C ALA A 96 3.42 21.69 4.70
N GLU A 97 2.23 21.45 4.10
CA GLU A 97 1.03 21.08 4.87
C GLU A 97 1.17 19.71 5.51
N PHE A 98 1.74 18.72 4.84
CA PHE A 98 2.06 17.43 5.46
C PHE A 98 3.02 17.59 6.64
N ALA A 99 4.07 18.41 6.51
CA ALA A 99 4.98 18.69 7.63
C ALA A 99 4.26 19.31 8.82
N ARG A 100 3.41 20.32 8.58
CA ARG A 100 2.59 20.96 9.63
C ARG A 100 1.64 19.96 10.29
N TRP A 101 1.02 19.09 9.50
CA TRP A 101 0.12 18.06 9.99
C TRP A 101 0.85 17.05 10.90
N TYR A 102 2.01 16.56 10.50
CA TYR A 102 2.85 15.68 11.32
C TYR A 102 3.31 16.34 12.60
N LYS A 103 3.72 17.62 12.54
CA LYS A 103 4.06 18.41 13.74
C LYS A 103 2.88 18.52 14.69
N ARG A 104 1.70 18.85 14.18
CA ARG A 104 0.49 19.04 14.98
C ARG A 104 0.05 17.77 15.69
N TRP A 105 0.02 16.64 14.99
CA TRP A 105 -0.60 15.44 15.49
C TRP A 105 0.35 14.44 16.14
N TYR A 106 1.59 14.41 15.70
CA TYR A 106 2.59 13.47 16.19
C TYR A 106 3.78 14.14 16.89
N GLY A 107 3.87 15.46 16.87
CA GLY A 107 5.00 16.22 17.42
C GLY A 107 6.30 16.05 16.61
N VAL A 108 6.21 15.56 15.38
CA VAL A 108 7.36 15.26 14.51
C VAL A 108 7.64 16.43 13.59
N ASP A 109 8.87 16.92 13.58
CA ASP A 109 9.36 17.91 12.63
C ASP A 109 9.92 17.17 11.39
N LEU A 110 9.37 17.46 10.22
CA LEU A 110 9.82 16.93 8.94
C LEU A 110 10.29 18.06 8.03
N ASP A 111 11.38 17.84 7.32
CA ASP A 111 11.79 18.72 6.23
C ASP A 111 10.89 18.50 5.00
N PRO A 112 10.04 19.48 4.64
CA PRO A 112 9.14 19.32 3.51
C PRO A 112 9.87 19.19 2.16
N ALA A 113 11.14 19.56 2.09
CA ALA A 113 11.91 19.48 0.85
C ALA A 113 12.47 18.06 0.60
N ASN A 114 12.86 17.33 1.67
CA ASN A 114 13.63 16.09 1.54
C ASN A 114 13.00 14.86 2.23
N GLU A 115 12.03 15.06 3.14
CA GLU A 115 11.48 13.97 3.97
C GLU A 115 9.99 13.68 3.67
N ILE A 116 9.41 14.35 2.67
CA ILE A 116 8.00 14.18 2.29
C ILE A 116 7.88 13.98 0.79
N LEU A 117 7.25 12.87 0.41
CA LEU A 117 6.85 12.57 -0.97
C LEU A 117 5.36 12.26 -1.01
N PRO A 118 4.50 13.17 -1.52
CA PRO A 118 3.08 12.90 -1.73
C PRO A 118 2.85 11.75 -2.72
N LEU A 119 1.88 10.91 -2.43
CA LEU A 119 1.49 9.75 -3.22
C LEU A 119 0.01 9.83 -3.57
N ILE A 120 -0.41 9.15 -4.63
CA ILE A 120 -1.84 9.02 -5.01
C ILE A 120 -2.56 8.05 -4.04
N GLY A 121 -1.80 7.22 -3.33
CA GLY A 121 -2.30 6.31 -2.31
C GLY A 121 -1.19 5.44 -1.73
N SER A 122 -1.41 4.82 -0.57
CA SER A 122 -0.40 4.02 0.12
C SER A 122 0.10 2.82 -0.69
N LYS A 123 -0.75 2.22 -1.54
CA LYS A 123 -0.34 1.12 -2.44
C LYS A 123 0.79 1.52 -3.40
N GLU A 124 0.75 2.74 -3.89
CA GLU A 124 1.83 3.31 -4.71
C GLU A 124 3.13 3.36 -3.90
N GLY A 125 3.06 3.84 -2.65
CA GLY A 125 4.21 3.86 -1.74
C GLY A 125 4.76 2.47 -1.46
N VAL A 126 3.91 1.48 -1.21
CA VAL A 126 4.33 0.08 -1.03
C VAL A 126 5.10 -0.43 -2.25
N MET A 127 4.59 -0.15 -3.46
CA MET A 127 5.25 -0.55 -4.71
C MET A 127 6.59 0.17 -4.88
N HIS A 128 6.63 1.50 -4.72
CA HIS A 128 7.83 2.29 -4.97
C HIS A 128 8.95 1.98 -3.97
N ILE A 129 8.63 1.84 -2.68
CA ILE A 129 9.61 1.44 -1.67
C ILE A 129 10.14 0.03 -1.98
N SER A 130 9.26 -0.91 -2.33
CA SER A 130 9.70 -2.25 -2.69
C SER A 130 10.62 -2.26 -3.91
N LEU A 131 10.31 -1.49 -4.96
CA LEU A 131 11.16 -1.37 -6.14
C LEU A 131 12.50 -0.67 -5.83
N ALA A 132 12.52 0.29 -4.89
CA ALA A 132 13.72 1.03 -4.55
C ALA A 132 14.71 0.22 -3.70
N PHE A 133 14.21 -0.69 -2.84
CA PHE A 133 15.04 -1.39 -1.86
C PHE A 133 15.24 -2.89 -2.13
N LEU A 134 14.34 -3.53 -2.90
CA LEU A 134 14.36 -4.99 -3.10
C LEU A 134 14.80 -5.36 -4.51
N ASN A 135 15.80 -6.25 -4.60
CA ASN A 135 16.09 -7.03 -5.78
C ASN A 135 15.41 -8.40 -5.71
N GLU A 136 15.41 -9.15 -6.82
CA GLU A 136 14.97 -10.55 -6.83
C GLU A 136 15.77 -11.36 -5.79
N GLY A 137 15.08 -12.06 -4.90
CA GLY A 137 15.67 -12.88 -3.83
C GLY A 137 15.93 -12.15 -2.51
N ASP A 138 15.93 -10.81 -2.47
CA ASP A 138 16.03 -10.07 -1.22
C ASP A 138 14.85 -10.40 -0.28
N GLY A 139 15.11 -10.43 1.03
CA GLY A 139 14.10 -10.75 2.04
C GLY A 139 13.23 -9.56 2.44
N VAL A 140 11.95 -9.84 2.71
CA VAL A 140 11.01 -8.88 3.30
C VAL A 140 10.17 -9.54 4.38
N LEU A 141 10.14 -8.95 5.57
CA LEU A 141 9.29 -9.34 6.68
C LEU A 141 7.89 -8.77 6.51
N ILE A 142 6.85 -9.62 6.62
CA ILE A 142 5.44 -9.24 6.41
C ILE A 142 4.59 -9.75 7.58
N PRO A 143 3.67 -8.93 8.14
CA PRO A 143 2.78 -9.37 9.21
C PRO A 143 1.77 -10.42 8.73
N ASN A 144 1.48 -11.40 9.59
CA ASN A 144 0.44 -12.39 9.38
C ASN A 144 -0.38 -12.59 10.67
N PRO A 145 -1.68 -12.17 10.71
CA PRO A 145 -2.43 -11.56 9.62
C PRO A 145 -1.95 -10.15 9.27
N GLY A 146 -2.21 -9.71 8.03
CA GLY A 146 -1.79 -8.40 7.55
C GLY A 146 -2.40 -8.02 6.21
N TYR A 147 -2.09 -6.81 5.76
CA TYR A 147 -2.61 -6.28 4.51
C TYR A 147 -2.04 -7.04 3.30
N PRO A 148 -2.90 -7.63 2.43
CA PRO A 148 -2.44 -8.50 1.34
C PRO A 148 -1.51 -7.83 0.33
N THR A 149 -1.55 -6.50 0.23
CA THR A 149 -0.72 -5.74 -0.72
C THR A 149 0.77 -5.93 -0.46
N TYR A 150 1.20 -6.05 0.80
CA TYR A 150 2.63 -6.29 1.10
C TYR A 150 3.14 -7.57 0.44
N ALA A 151 2.38 -8.67 0.58
CA ALA A 151 2.73 -9.94 -0.03
C ALA A 151 2.67 -9.88 -1.57
N SER A 152 1.61 -9.27 -2.12
CA SER A 152 1.42 -9.18 -3.57
C SER A 152 2.52 -8.38 -4.26
N VAL A 153 2.88 -7.23 -3.69
CA VAL A 153 3.97 -6.39 -4.22
C VAL A 153 5.32 -7.09 -4.07
N SER A 154 5.59 -7.72 -2.92
CA SER A 154 6.84 -8.44 -2.70
C SER A 154 7.03 -9.58 -3.70
N LYS A 155 5.98 -10.36 -3.98
CA LYS A 155 5.98 -11.38 -5.05
C LYS A 155 6.26 -10.76 -6.42
N PHE A 156 5.61 -9.62 -6.72
CA PHE A 156 5.75 -8.95 -8.00
C PHE A 156 7.18 -8.47 -8.27
N VAL A 157 7.90 -8.00 -7.25
CA VAL A 157 9.30 -7.59 -7.38
C VAL A 157 10.29 -8.75 -7.25
N GLY A 158 9.81 -9.98 -7.02
CA GLY A 158 10.64 -11.18 -6.89
C GLY A 158 11.30 -11.35 -5.52
N ALA A 159 10.83 -10.66 -4.50
CA ALA A 159 11.37 -10.76 -3.15
C ALA A 159 10.96 -12.05 -2.44
N ARG A 160 11.82 -12.54 -1.54
CA ARG A 160 11.56 -13.65 -0.62
C ARG A 160 10.74 -13.16 0.57
N ILE A 161 9.52 -13.67 0.68
CA ILE A 161 8.60 -13.30 1.75
C ILE A 161 8.90 -14.10 3.02
N LEU A 162 9.09 -13.40 4.14
CA LEU A 162 9.23 -13.98 5.47
C LEU A 162 8.05 -13.50 6.34
N PRO A 163 7.00 -14.32 6.51
CA PRO A 163 5.89 -13.94 7.35
C PRO A 163 6.29 -14.02 8.83
N TYR A 164 5.89 -13.01 9.62
CA TYR A 164 5.95 -13.05 11.06
C TYR A 164 4.54 -13.05 11.66
N ALA A 165 4.33 -13.90 12.67
CA ALA A 165 3.02 -14.08 13.25
C ALA A 165 2.66 -12.90 14.19
N LEU A 166 1.43 -12.44 14.04
CA LEU A 166 0.75 -11.59 15.02
C LEU A 166 -0.33 -12.44 15.70
N LYS A 167 -0.33 -12.50 17.03
CA LYS A 167 -1.21 -13.37 17.79
C LYS A 167 -1.92 -12.58 18.87
N GLU A 168 -3.14 -13.01 19.19
CA GLU A 168 -3.96 -12.38 20.23
C GLU A 168 -3.31 -12.45 21.60
N GLU A 169 -2.69 -13.59 21.94
CA GLU A 169 -1.97 -13.77 23.20
C GLU A 169 -0.78 -12.82 23.40
N ASN A 170 -0.32 -12.16 22.32
CA ASN A 170 0.75 -11.15 22.36
C ASN A 170 0.22 -9.77 21.89
N ASP A 171 -1.05 -9.47 22.16
CA ASP A 171 -1.70 -8.20 21.78
C ASP A 171 -1.48 -7.82 20.32
N TRP A 172 -1.42 -8.81 19.43
CA TRP A 172 -1.15 -8.64 17.99
C TRP A 172 0.15 -7.90 17.69
N GLN A 173 1.14 -8.04 18.57
CA GLN A 173 2.49 -7.50 18.36
C GLN A 173 3.43 -8.58 17.80
N PRO A 174 4.51 -8.19 17.08
CA PRO A 174 5.56 -9.12 16.71
C PRO A 174 6.19 -9.79 17.92
N ASP A 175 6.42 -11.08 17.83
CA ASP A 175 7.27 -11.80 18.77
C ASP A 175 8.74 -11.57 18.37
N PHE A 176 9.41 -10.66 19.06
CA PHE A 176 10.79 -10.30 18.77
C PHE A 176 11.77 -11.44 19.05
N GLU A 177 11.47 -12.33 20.01
CA GLU A 177 12.32 -13.51 20.25
C GLU A 177 12.23 -14.50 19.08
N ALA A 178 11.04 -14.66 18.50
CA ALA A 178 10.85 -15.48 17.32
C ALA A 178 11.51 -14.83 16.09
N LEU A 179 11.41 -13.51 15.93
CA LEU A 179 12.08 -12.77 14.84
C LEU A 179 13.61 -12.93 14.90
N GLU A 180 14.21 -12.86 16.09
CA GLU A 180 15.67 -13.03 16.29
C GLU A 180 16.15 -14.45 15.93
N LYS A 181 15.27 -15.46 15.94
CA LYS A 181 15.58 -16.84 15.57
C LYS A 181 15.42 -17.11 14.06
N MET A 182 14.89 -16.16 13.30
CA MET A 182 14.72 -16.30 11.85
C MET A 182 16.07 -16.11 11.14
N ASP A 183 16.20 -16.73 9.96
CA ASP A 183 17.27 -16.35 9.03
C ASP A 183 16.95 -15.00 8.38
N LEU A 184 17.55 -13.96 8.90
CA LEU A 184 17.41 -12.58 8.44
C LEU A 184 18.44 -12.20 7.38
N SER A 185 19.23 -13.14 6.88
CA SER A 185 20.21 -12.87 5.82
C SER A 185 19.52 -12.34 4.56
N GLY A 186 20.01 -11.20 4.04
CA GLY A 186 19.44 -10.54 2.88
C GLY A 186 18.07 -9.91 3.09
N VAL A 187 17.54 -9.86 4.33
CA VAL A 187 16.30 -9.11 4.64
C VAL A 187 16.59 -7.62 4.63
N LYS A 188 15.81 -6.85 3.87
CA LYS A 188 16.00 -5.40 3.74
C LYS A 188 14.83 -4.57 4.26
N LEU A 189 13.60 -5.09 4.16
CA LEU A 189 12.40 -4.38 4.58
C LEU A 189 11.60 -5.19 5.61
N MET A 190 10.93 -4.48 6.51
CA MET A 190 9.88 -5.02 7.39
C MET A 190 8.66 -4.11 7.32
N TRP A 191 7.54 -4.65 6.84
CA TRP A 191 6.25 -3.97 6.87
C TRP A 191 5.60 -4.16 8.23
N CYS A 192 5.06 -3.08 8.80
CA CYS A 192 4.18 -3.11 9.96
C CYS A 192 3.03 -2.13 9.76
N ASN A 193 1.88 -2.42 10.38
CA ASN A 193 0.67 -1.61 10.26
C ASN A 193 0.02 -1.48 11.63
N TYR A 194 -0.04 -0.26 12.16
CA TYR A 194 -0.67 0.06 13.44
C TYR A 194 -1.32 1.45 13.38
N PRO A 195 -2.62 1.58 13.70
CA PRO A 195 -3.55 0.50 14.08
C PRO A 195 -3.61 -0.61 13.05
N ASN A 196 -3.62 -1.88 13.50
CA ASN A 196 -3.42 -3.03 12.63
C ASN A 196 -4.68 -3.41 11.85
N MET A 197 -4.55 -3.72 10.59
CA MET A 197 -5.57 -4.36 9.79
C MET A 197 -5.16 -5.83 9.55
N PRO A 198 -6.00 -6.83 9.91
CA PRO A 198 -7.43 -6.69 10.20
C PRO A 198 -7.80 -6.67 11.69
N THR A 199 -6.86 -6.71 12.63
CA THR A 199 -7.13 -6.99 14.04
C THR A 199 -7.67 -5.78 14.83
N GLY A 200 -7.40 -4.56 14.36
CA GLY A 200 -7.74 -3.31 15.07
C GLY A 200 -6.79 -2.97 16.21
N ALA A 201 -5.75 -3.78 16.47
CA ALA A 201 -4.81 -3.53 17.54
C ALA A 201 -4.04 -2.21 17.33
N ASN A 202 -3.97 -1.40 18.39
CA ASN A 202 -3.24 -0.15 18.35
C ASN A 202 -1.73 -0.37 18.56
N GLY A 203 -0.92 0.50 17.95
CA GLY A 203 0.49 0.60 18.28
C GLY A 203 0.71 1.26 19.65
N SER A 204 1.88 1.03 20.22
CA SER A 204 2.36 1.73 21.40
C SER A 204 3.76 2.31 21.14
N ARG A 205 4.15 3.30 21.94
CA ARG A 205 5.51 3.85 21.87
C ARG A 205 6.55 2.76 22.10
N GLU A 206 6.33 1.90 23.09
CA GLU A 206 7.23 0.80 23.40
C GLU A 206 7.38 -0.17 22.22
N LEU A 207 6.28 -0.54 21.55
CA LEU A 207 6.32 -1.36 20.35
C LEU A 207 7.14 -0.69 19.23
N PHE A 208 6.91 0.60 18.98
CA PHE A 208 7.65 1.31 17.94
C PHE A 208 9.14 1.45 18.26
N GLU A 209 9.50 1.67 19.52
CA GLU A 209 10.89 1.67 19.96
C GLU A 209 11.57 0.30 19.75
N LYS A 210 10.86 -0.81 20.05
CA LYS A 210 11.34 -2.18 19.77
C LYS A 210 11.52 -2.43 18.27
N LEU A 211 10.57 -1.98 17.44
CA LEU A 211 10.67 -2.11 15.97
C LEU A 211 11.85 -1.33 15.42
N VAL A 212 12.04 -0.09 15.85
CA VAL A 212 13.18 0.74 15.44
C VAL A 212 14.51 0.11 15.89
N ALA A 213 14.58 -0.37 17.13
CA ALA A 213 15.78 -1.02 17.64
C ALA A 213 16.11 -2.32 16.87
N PHE A 214 15.10 -3.13 16.54
CA PHE A 214 15.24 -4.33 15.72
C PHE A 214 15.74 -3.97 14.31
N GLY A 215 15.09 -3.02 13.64
CA GLY A 215 15.48 -2.57 12.30
C GLY A 215 16.93 -2.11 12.23
N ARG A 216 17.38 -1.36 13.23
CA ARG A 216 18.78 -0.90 13.33
C ARG A 216 19.77 -2.03 13.55
N ARG A 217 19.47 -2.94 14.47
CA ARG A 217 20.35 -4.07 14.80
C ARG A 217 20.61 -4.95 13.59
N HIS A 218 19.61 -5.16 12.76
CA HIS A 218 19.67 -6.04 11.60
C HIS A 218 19.85 -5.31 10.26
N ASN A 219 19.98 -3.98 10.28
CA ASN A 219 20.04 -3.15 9.06
C ASN A 219 18.81 -3.35 8.16
N ILE A 220 17.63 -3.39 8.76
CA ILE A 220 16.33 -3.56 8.09
C ILE A 220 15.55 -2.25 8.17
N VAL A 221 15.04 -1.77 7.04
CA VAL A 221 14.17 -0.60 6.99
C VAL A 221 12.78 -0.97 7.47
N ILE A 222 12.29 -0.29 8.51
CA ILE A 222 10.92 -0.48 9.02
C ILE A 222 9.96 0.44 8.26
N CYS A 223 8.99 -0.16 7.60
CA CYS A 223 7.94 0.53 6.86
C CYS A 223 6.64 0.48 7.66
N HIS A 224 6.25 1.59 8.28
CA HIS A 224 5.01 1.71 9.04
C HIS A 224 3.90 2.28 8.16
N ASP A 225 2.95 1.43 7.77
CA ASP A 225 1.71 1.82 7.09
C ASP A 225 0.66 2.22 8.13
N ASN A 226 0.21 3.48 8.08
CA ASN A 226 -0.59 4.08 9.16
C ASN A 226 -1.85 4.79 8.65
N PRO A 227 -2.78 4.09 7.97
CA PRO A 227 -3.99 4.69 7.45
C PRO A 227 -5.09 4.90 8.50
N TYR A 228 -4.98 4.24 9.67
CA TYR A 228 -6.09 4.14 10.64
C TYR A 228 -5.89 4.94 11.93
N SER A 229 -4.84 5.76 12.03
CA SER A 229 -4.50 6.49 13.26
C SER A 229 -5.61 7.34 13.84
N PHE A 230 -6.53 7.82 13.01
CA PHE A 230 -7.63 8.70 13.42
C PHE A 230 -9.00 8.01 13.47
N ILE A 231 -9.05 6.69 13.23
CA ILE A 231 -10.30 5.94 13.26
C ILE A 231 -10.48 5.38 14.66
N LEU A 232 -11.51 5.88 15.38
CA LEU A 232 -11.84 5.47 16.75
C LEU A 232 -10.62 5.47 17.69
N ASN A 233 -9.74 6.46 17.52
CA ASN A 233 -8.49 6.56 18.26
C ASN A 233 -8.18 8.03 18.60
N ASP A 234 -8.24 8.36 19.90
CA ASP A 234 -8.02 9.71 20.41
C ASP A 234 -6.52 10.03 20.62
N ARG A 235 -5.65 9.04 20.49
CA ARG A 235 -4.20 9.17 20.71
C ARG A 235 -3.41 8.60 19.53
N PRO A 236 -3.44 9.27 18.38
CA PRO A 236 -2.73 8.82 17.20
C PRO A 236 -1.21 8.78 17.46
N LEU A 237 -0.57 7.70 17.02
CA LEU A 237 0.87 7.52 17.14
C LEU A 237 1.50 7.28 15.77
N SER A 238 2.73 7.77 15.60
CA SER A 238 3.57 7.46 14.45
C SER A 238 4.91 6.90 14.92
N ILE A 239 5.43 5.89 14.20
CA ILE A 239 6.78 5.38 14.46
C ILE A 239 7.84 6.48 14.34
N LEU A 240 7.60 7.50 13.51
CA LEU A 240 8.51 8.63 13.34
C LEU A 240 8.68 9.43 14.64
N SER A 241 7.71 9.41 15.57
CA SER A 241 7.86 10.04 16.87
C SER A 241 8.89 9.34 17.77
N CYS A 242 9.27 8.09 17.45
CA CYS A 242 10.27 7.31 18.16
C CYS A 242 11.68 7.47 17.57
N LEU A 243 11.79 7.94 16.32
CA LEU A 243 13.07 8.15 15.65
C LEU A 243 13.83 9.38 16.17
N LEU A 244 13.13 10.35 16.75
CA LEU A 244 13.70 11.62 17.21
C LEU A 244 14.83 11.48 18.24
N TYR A 245 14.85 10.35 18.99
CA TYR A 245 15.85 10.13 20.04
C TYR A 245 16.96 9.16 19.65
N THR A 246 16.87 8.51 18.49
CA THR A 246 17.69 7.33 18.21
C THR A 246 18.20 7.20 16.76
N SER A 247 17.77 8.04 15.81
CA SER A 247 18.23 7.94 14.42
C SER A 247 19.31 8.99 14.10
N PRO A 248 20.43 8.60 13.50
CA PRO A 248 21.14 9.55 12.66
C PRO A 248 20.12 9.97 11.58
N SER A 249 19.96 11.28 11.43
CA SER A 249 19.20 11.87 10.33
C SER A 249 19.71 11.27 9.01
N PRO A 250 18.90 11.11 7.96
CA PRO A 250 19.42 10.86 6.61
C PRO A 250 20.55 11.84 6.20
N ARG A 251 20.65 12.99 6.87
CA ARG A 251 21.77 13.94 6.73
C ARG A 251 23.11 13.38 7.25
N ASP A 252 23.08 12.43 8.20
CA ASP A 252 24.30 11.86 8.78
C ASP A 252 24.87 10.71 7.93
N ILE A 253 24.12 10.25 6.91
CA ILE A 253 24.57 9.23 5.95
C ILE A 253 25.24 9.85 4.71
N SER A 254 25.13 11.16 4.51
CA SER A 254 25.70 11.88 3.35
C SER A 254 27.10 12.44 3.58
N GLY A 255 27.78 12.05 4.65
CA GLY A 255 29.10 12.52 5.03
C GLY A 255 30.18 11.43 4.99
N SER A 256 30.52 10.92 3.79
CA SER A 256 31.83 10.32 3.48
C SER A 256 31.98 10.14 1.98
#